data_3f0dde01a4c03ff1da48b65e72e495cd
#
_entry.id   3f0dde01a4c03ff1da48b65e72e495cd
#
_cell.length_a   1.000
_cell.length_b   1.000
_cell.length_c   1.000
_cell.angle_alpha   90.00
_cell.angle_beta   90.00
_cell.angle_gamma   90.00
#
_symmetry.space_group_name_H-M   'P 1'
#
loop_
_entity.id
_entity.type
_entity.pdbx_description
1 polymer ?
#
loop_
_entity_poly.entity_id
_entity_poly.type
_entity_poly.pdbx_seq_one_letter_code
_entity_poly.pdbx_strand_id
1 'polypeptide(L)'
;MTYRCVTDNEIFIYRKEEWFKELIHETFHSYGLDIDSYDNNKLKSQISKLFPIDSTFNIAETYTEVWARIINCCFCSFLSSKDKSDYELFLNFSLQIERIFSIMQMNKILSFMGLQYKDLWDDSPISKGLRNTLYKEQSNAFCYFILSGILMNDYVKFLNWCLSNNTSFIKYKPNTNNDNFMKLLLELYKKEYFINNITDFNK
;
A
#
# COMPACT_ATOMS: atom_id res chain seq x y z
N MET A 1 -10.58 14.78 -5.43
CA MET A 1 -9.22 15.33 -5.26
C MET A 1 -9.24 16.14 -3.98
N THR A 2 -8.56 15.66 -2.95
CA THR A 2 -8.61 16.25 -1.61
C THR A 2 -7.39 17.15 -1.42
N TYR A 3 -7.58 18.36 -0.93
CA TYR A 3 -6.46 19.28 -0.66
C TYR A 3 -5.92 19.07 0.75
N ARG A 4 -4.60 19.04 0.87
CA ARG A 4 -3.91 18.78 2.14
C ARG A 4 -3.99 19.97 3.08
N CYS A 5 -4.48 19.76 4.31
CA CYS A 5 -4.50 20.75 5.39
C CYS A 5 -5.16 22.12 5.02
N VAL A 6 -6.20 22.09 4.20
CA VAL A 6 -6.98 23.28 3.81
C VAL A 6 -8.28 23.29 4.59
N THR A 7 -8.68 24.48 5.07
CA THR A 7 -10.03 24.71 5.63
C THR A 7 -11.06 24.62 4.50
N ASP A 8 -12.25 24.16 4.82
CA ASP A 8 -13.36 23.99 3.86
C ASP A 8 -13.07 22.97 2.74
N ASN A 9 -12.31 21.92 3.09
CA ASN A 9 -11.97 20.85 2.18
C ASN A 9 -13.17 19.91 1.97
N GLU A 10 -13.46 19.59 0.70
CA GLU A 10 -14.51 18.64 0.34
C GLU A 10 -13.91 17.25 0.08
N ILE A 11 -14.57 16.23 0.61
CA ILE A 11 -14.21 14.81 0.37
C ILE A 11 -15.28 14.21 -0.55
N PHE A 12 -14.85 13.74 -1.71
CA PHE A 12 -15.71 13.07 -2.67
C PHE A 12 -15.51 11.56 -2.61
N ILE A 13 -16.60 10.82 -2.36
CA ILE A 13 -16.60 9.35 -2.28
C ILE A 13 -17.43 8.81 -3.45
N TYR A 14 -16.80 8.08 -4.36
CA TYR A 14 -17.44 7.58 -5.58
C TYR A 14 -17.90 6.12 -5.47
N ARG A 15 -17.34 5.35 -4.50
CA ARG A 15 -17.63 3.92 -4.34
C ARG A 15 -18.50 3.68 -3.14
N LYS A 16 -19.76 3.36 -3.36
CA LYS A 16 -20.72 3.09 -2.27
C LYS A 16 -20.31 1.87 -1.44
N GLU A 17 -19.78 0.84 -2.07
CA GLU A 17 -19.42 -0.43 -1.42
C GLU A 17 -18.23 -0.30 -0.48
N GLU A 18 -17.33 0.64 -0.74
CA GLU A 18 -16.10 0.88 0.02
C GLU A 18 -16.08 2.27 0.68
N TRP A 19 -17.23 2.93 0.78
CA TRP A 19 -17.32 4.34 1.18
C TRP A 19 -16.57 4.66 2.47
N PHE A 20 -16.60 3.77 3.45
CA PHE A 20 -15.98 4.01 4.75
C PHE A 20 -14.45 3.92 4.67
N LYS A 21 -13.93 2.92 3.96
CA LYS A 21 -12.48 2.82 3.68
C LYS A 21 -11.99 4.03 2.88
N GLU A 22 -12.75 4.43 1.86
CA GLU A 22 -12.44 5.63 1.05
C GLU A 22 -12.48 6.91 1.89
N LEU A 23 -13.43 7.04 2.81
CA LEU A 23 -13.49 8.17 3.76
C LEU A 23 -12.21 8.24 4.61
N ILE A 24 -11.76 7.11 5.15
CA ILE A 24 -10.51 7.04 5.92
C ILE A 24 -9.32 7.45 5.03
N HIS A 25 -9.26 6.93 3.81
CA HIS A 25 -8.22 7.22 2.84
C HIS A 25 -8.13 8.74 2.55
N GLU A 26 -9.20 9.36 2.14
CA GLU A 26 -9.26 10.79 1.85
C GLU A 26 -8.99 11.66 3.09
N THR A 27 -9.36 11.17 4.27
CA THR A 27 -9.07 11.83 5.56
C THR A 27 -7.56 11.90 5.82
N PHE A 28 -6.79 10.86 5.48
CA PHE A 28 -5.33 10.88 5.60
C PHE A 28 -4.70 12.00 4.77
N HIS A 29 -5.14 12.16 3.53
CA HIS A 29 -4.69 13.25 2.67
C HIS A 29 -5.12 14.61 3.23
N SER A 30 -6.38 14.75 3.59
CA SER A 30 -6.95 16.00 4.10
C SER A 30 -6.23 16.52 5.34
N TYR A 31 -5.91 15.65 6.29
CA TYR A 31 -5.19 16.02 7.52
C TYR A 31 -3.66 15.98 7.40
N GLY A 32 -3.13 15.65 6.22
CA GLY A 32 -1.69 15.57 5.99
C GLY A 32 -1.01 14.56 6.90
N LEU A 33 -1.62 13.39 7.08
CA LEU A 33 -1.06 12.27 7.85
C LEU A 33 -0.09 11.44 7.02
N ASP A 34 -0.20 11.53 5.73
CA ASP A 34 0.56 10.81 4.70
C ASP A 34 1.90 11.47 4.34
N ILE A 35 2.55 10.94 3.32
CA ILE A 35 3.82 11.41 2.77
C ILE A 35 3.59 12.68 1.98
N ASP A 36 4.33 13.75 2.29
CA ASP A 36 4.21 15.02 1.59
C ASP A 36 4.84 15.00 0.19
N SER A 37 4.62 16.06 -0.59
CA SER A 37 5.07 16.12 -1.99
C SER A 37 6.60 16.09 -2.12
N TYR A 38 7.35 16.65 -1.16
CA TYR A 38 8.81 16.66 -1.18
C TYR A 38 9.35 15.23 -0.94
N ASP A 39 8.90 14.58 0.12
CA ASP A 39 9.29 13.23 0.47
C ASP A 39 8.82 12.22 -0.59
N ASN A 40 7.64 12.42 -1.17
CA ASN A 40 7.13 11.62 -2.26
C ASN A 40 8.07 11.62 -3.47
N ASN A 41 8.57 12.76 -3.89
CA ASN A 41 9.51 12.87 -5.02
C ASN A 41 10.85 12.16 -4.73
N LYS A 42 11.37 12.31 -3.50
CA LYS A 42 12.59 11.61 -3.07
C LYS A 42 12.41 10.09 -3.08
N LEU A 43 11.33 9.60 -2.47
CA LEU A 43 11.00 8.17 -2.44
C LEU A 43 10.76 7.62 -3.84
N LYS A 44 10.02 8.34 -4.69
CA LYS A 44 9.79 7.94 -6.08
C LYS A 44 11.09 7.69 -6.82
N SER A 45 12.07 8.59 -6.71
CA SER A 45 13.40 8.41 -7.32
C SER A 45 14.13 7.17 -6.82
N GLN A 46 13.96 6.79 -5.55
CA GLN A 46 14.59 5.60 -4.97
C GLN A 46 13.83 4.32 -5.38
N ILE A 47 12.51 4.34 -5.33
CA ILE A 47 11.65 3.18 -5.68
C ILE A 47 11.75 2.86 -7.18
N SER A 48 11.86 3.87 -8.06
CA SER A 48 12.05 3.65 -9.50
C SER A 48 13.36 2.91 -9.83
N LYS A 49 14.33 2.89 -8.93
CA LYS A 49 15.55 2.07 -9.09
C LYS A 49 15.32 0.61 -8.75
N LEU A 50 14.35 0.33 -7.84
CA LEU A 50 13.97 -1.05 -7.49
C LEU A 50 12.99 -1.63 -8.50
N PHE A 51 12.06 -0.80 -8.94
CA PHE A 51 11.00 -1.12 -9.89
C PHE A 51 11.10 -0.16 -11.07
N PRO A 52 11.95 -0.45 -12.06
CA PRO A 52 12.15 0.42 -13.21
C PRO A 52 11.00 0.30 -14.22
N ILE A 53 9.81 0.70 -13.79
CA ILE A 53 8.58 0.78 -14.55
C ILE A 53 8.36 2.21 -15.06
N ASP A 54 7.70 2.36 -16.20
CA ASP A 54 7.30 3.65 -16.72
C ASP A 54 5.96 4.08 -16.10
N SER A 55 6.04 4.77 -14.96
CA SER A 55 4.87 5.25 -14.21
C SER A 55 5.15 6.55 -13.48
N THR A 56 4.13 7.38 -13.37
CA THR A 56 4.15 8.64 -12.60
C THR A 56 3.52 8.49 -11.21
N PHE A 57 3.71 7.35 -10.59
CA PHE A 57 3.10 6.99 -9.32
C PHE A 57 3.33 7.97 -8.15
N ASN A 58 2.39 7.99 -7.21
CA ASN A 58 2.40 8.79 -5.98
C ASN A 58 2.49 7.87 -4.74
N ILE A 59 3.62 7.92 -4.01
CA ILE A 59 3.87 7.03 -2.86
C ILE A 59 2.94 7.32 -1.68
N ALA A 60 2.43 8.55 -1.56
CA ALA A 60 1.45 8.90 -0.53
C ALA A 60 0.24 7.96 -0.58
N GLU A 61 -0.21 7.56 -1.78
CA GLU A 61 -1.29 6.60 -1.98
C GLU A 61 -1.01 5.23 -1.34
N THR A 62 0.25 4.77 -1.41
CA THR A 62 0.64 3.50 -0.77
C THR A 62 0.46 3.56 0.75
N TYR A 63 0.99 4.61 1.37
CA TYR A 63 0.94 4.79 2.82
C TYR A 63 -0.51 4.92 3.30
N THR A 64 -1.27 5.75 2.62
CA THR A 64 -2.68 6.02 2.91
C THR A 64 -3.54 4.78 2.74
N GLU A 65 -3.38 4.04 1.64
CA GLU A 65 -4.15 2.83 1.36
C GLU A 65 -3.91 1.73 2.41
N VAL A 66 -2.66 1.51 2.83
CA VAL A 66 -2.35 0.53 3.88
C VAL A 66 -3.03 0.90 5.19
N TRP A 67 -2.96 2.17 5.60
CA TRP A 67 -3.62 2.64 6.81
C TRP A 67 -5.15 2.57 6.70
N ALA A 68 -5.73 2.97 5.55
CA ALA A 68 -7.17 2.88 5.33
C ALA A 68 -7.70 1.45 5.48
N ARG A 69 -7.00 0.46 4.94
CA ARG A 69 -7.32 -0.97 5.08
C ARG A 69 -7.23 -1.43 6.53
N ILE A 70 -6.15 -1.13 7.22
CA ILE A 70 -5.95 -1.54 8.62
C ILE A 70 -7.02 -0.92 9.52
N ILE A 71 -7.26 0.39 9.41
CA ILE A 71 -8.26 1.10 10.23
C ILE A 71 -9.67 0.60 9.91
N ASN A 72 -9.99 0.35 8.64
CA ASN A 72 -11.27 -0.24 8.25
C ASN A 72 -11.48 -1.60 8.90
N CYS A 73 -10.46 -2.48 8.90
CA CYS A 73 -10.52 -3.76 9.61
C CYS A 73 -10.76 -3.57 11.12
N CYS A 74 -10.09 -2.59 11.75
CA CYS A 74 -10.31 -2.29 13.17
C CYS A 74 -11.76 -1.90 13.46
N PHE A 75 -12.34 -1.00 12.67
CA PHE A 75 -13.73 -0.57 12.87
C PHE A 75 -14.74 -1.67 12.57
N CYS A 76 -14.58 -2.39 11.46
CA CYS A 76 -15.47 -3.52 11.14
C CYS A 76 -15.46 -4.58 12.24
N SER A 77 -14.28 -4.90 12.76
CA SER A 77 -14.12 -5.86 13.85
C SER A 77 -14.75 -5.36 15.15
N PHE A 78 -14.54 -4.08 15.48
CA PHE A 78 -15.13 -3.46 16.67
C PHE A 78 -16.65 -3.47 16.62
N LEU A 79 -17.25 -3.09 15.50
CA LEU A 79 -18.71 -3.07 15.32
C LEU A 79 -19.34 -4.47 15.29
N SER A 80 -18.57 -5.50 14.93
CA SER A 80 -19.03 -6.89 14.87
C SER A 80 -18.83 -7.65 16.18
N SER A 81 -18.05 -7.09 17.12
CA SER A 81 -17.67 -7.76 18.37
C SER A 81 -18.69 -7.53 19.48
N LYS A 82 -18.85 -8.52 20.35
CA LYS A 82 -19.63 -8.41 21.57
C LYS A 82 -18.75 -8.08 22.79
N ASP A 83 -17.52 -8.56 22.78
CA ASP A 83 -16.55 -8.35 23.84
C ASP A 83 -15.13 -8.21 23.29
N LYS A 84 -14.14 -8.02 24.19
CA LYS A 84 -12.75 -7.80 23.81
C LYS A 84 -12.12 -9.02 23.12
N SER A 85 -12.47 -10.23 23.53
CA SER A 85 -11.90 -11.46 22.97
C SER A 85 -12.43 -11.69 21.54
N ASP A 86 -13.69 -11.42 21.30
CA ASP A 86 -14.29 -11.44 19.98
C ASP A 86 -13.61 -10.41 19.06
N TYR A 87 -13.36 -9.20 19.57
CA TYR A 87 -12.67 -8.15 18.83
C TYR A 87 -11.30 -8.59 18.35
N GLU A 88 -10.47 -9.14 19.22
CA GLU A 88 -9.13 -9.60 18.87
C GLU A 88 -9.17 -10.71 17.81
N LEU A 89 -10.10 -11.65 17.92
CA LEU A 89 -10.33 -12.72 16.95
C LEU A 89 -10.74 -12.17 15.59
N PHE A 90 -11.78 -11.31 15.56
CA PHE A 90 -12.29 -10.73 14.31
C PHE A 90 -11.27 -9.82 13.65
N LEU A 91 -10.51 -9.04 14.42
CA LEU A 91 -9.45 -8.19 13.88
C LEU A 91 -8.36 -9.02 13.23
N ASN A 92 -7.86 -10.04 13.92
CA ASN A 92 -6.84 -10.93 13.35
C ASN A 92 -7.34 -11.62 12.07
N PHE A 93 -8.57 -12.11 12.07
CA PHE A 93 -9.19 -12.72 10.90
C PHE A 93 -9.31 -11.71 9.74
N SER A 94 -9.85 -10.52 10.00
CA SER A 94 -10.05 -9.48 8.98
C SER A 94 -8.72 -9.02 8.36
N LEU A 95 -7.69 -8.83 9.18
CA LEU A 95 -6.35 -8.46 8.68
C LEU A 95 -5.72 -9.58 7.84
N GLN A 96 -5.94 -10.87 8.18
CA GLN A 96 -5.46 -11.97 7.34
C GLN A 96 -6.20 -12.02 5.99
N ILE A 97 -7.53 -11.82 5.99
CA ILE A 97 -8.30 -11.73 4.76
C ILE A 97 -7.82 -10.56 3.90
N GLU A 98 -7.64 -9.38 4.49
CA GLU A 98 -7.16 -8.20 3.77
C GLU A 98 -5.77 -8.39 3.17
N ARG A 99 -4.86 -9.08 3.89
CA ARG A 99 -3.55 -9.48 3.39
C ARG A 99 -3.66 -10.38 2.15
N ILE A 100 -4.49 -11.42 2.22
CA ILE A 100 -4.74 -12.34 1.11
C ILE A 100 -5.36 -11.60 -0.07
N PHE A 101 -6.36 -10.76 0.19
CA PHE A 101 -7.03 -9.97 -0.82
C PHE A 101 -6.06 -9.01 -1.54
N SER A 102 -5.13 -8.39 -0.81
CA SER A 102 -4.10 -7.53 -1.38
C SER A 102 -3.21 -8.24 -2.40
N ILE A 103 -2.79 -9.48 -2.10
CA ILE A 103 -1.99 -10.30 -3.02
C ILE A 103 -2.83 -10.70 -4.24
N MET A 104 -4.08 -11.09 -4.03
CA MET A 104 -4.99 -11.43 -5.12
C MET A 104 -5.19 -10.27 -6.09
N GLN A 105 -5.43 -9.05 -5.57
CA GLN A 105 -5.61 -7.86 -6.40
C GLN A 105 -4.33 -7.50 -7.17
N MET A 106 -3.17 -7.58 -6.53
CA MET A 106 -1.88 -7.40 -7.20
C MET A 106 -1.70 -8.37 -8.36
N ASN A 107 -1.92 -9.67 -8.12
CA ASN A 107 -1.82 -10.70 -9.16
C ASN A 107 -2.82 -10.48 -10.29
N LYS A 108 -4.05 -10.12 -9.97
CA LYS A 108 -5.10 -9.83 -10.96
C LYS A 108 -4.68 -8.69 -11.90
N ILE A 109 -4.12 -7.60 -11.36
CA ILE A 109 -3.69 -6.46 -12.16
C ILE A 109 -2.49 -6.82 -13.02
N LEU A 110 -1.49 -7.50 -12.46
CA LEU A 110 -0.31 -7.92 -13.21
C LEU A 110 -0.68 -8.92 -14.30
N SER A 111 -1.56 -9.88 -14.03
CA SER A 111 -2.06 -10.83 -15.02
C SER A 111 -2.83 -10.13 -16.14
N PHE A 112 -3.63 -9.11 -15.82
CA PHE A 112 -4.32 -8.30 -16.82
C PHE A 112 -3.33 -7.58 -17.76
N MET A 113 -2.18 -7.15 -17.25
CA MET A 113 -1.09 -6.55 -18.03
C MET A 113 -0.23 -7.61 -18.76
N GLY A 114 -0.44 -8.91 -18.50
CA GLY A 114 0.43 -9.97 -19.04
C GLY A 114 1.78 -10.07 -18.33
N LEU A 115 1.86 -9.63 -17.08
CA LEU A 115 3.07 -9.56 -16.26
C LEU A 115 2.97 -10.46 -15.03
N GLN A 116 4.12 -10.85 -14.52
CA GLN A 116 4.28 -11.43 -13.19
C GLN A 116 4.98 -10.43 -12.27
N TYR A 117 4.83 -10.59 -10.96
CA TYR A 117 5.48 -9.70 -10.00
C TYR A 117 7.00 -9.60 -10.19
N LYS A 118 7.64 -10.72 -10.53
CA LYS A 118 9.08 -10.78 -10.81
C LYS A 118 9.48 -9.84 -11.95
N ASP A 119 8.66 -9.67 -12.97
CA ASP A 119 8.98 -8.85 -14.13
C ASP A 119 9.15 -7.37 -13.78
N LEU A 120 8.58 -6.91 -12.68
CA LEU A 120 8.67 -5.52 -12.25
C LEU A 120 10.08 -5.11 -11.79
N TRP A 121 10.90 -6.06 -11.34
CA TRP A 121 12.19 -5.77 -10.71
C TRP A 121 13.36 -6.65 -11.19
N ASP A 122 13.10 -7.72 -11.93
CA ASP A 122 14.14 -8.63 -12.42
C ASP A 122 14.95 -7.97 -13.57
N ASP A 123 16.27 -8.14 -13.53
CA ASP A 123 17.18 -7.52 -14.48
C ASP A 123 17.43 -8.31 -15.77
N SER A 124 16.77 -9.46 -15.92
CA SER A 124 16.86 -10.25 -17.15
C SER A 124 16.36 -9.47 -18.37
N PRO A 125 16.93 -9.70 -19.57
CA PRO A 125 16.46 -9.05 -20.79
C PRO A 125 14.97 -9.31 -21.06
N ILE A 126 14.45 -10.48 -20.71
CA ILE A 126 13.05 -10.87 -20.89
C ILE A 126 12.16 -10.00 -20.00
N SER A 127 12.41 -9.96 -18.68
CA SER A 127 11.60 -9.16 -17.75
C SER A 127 11.68 -7.66 -18.07
N LYS A 128 12.85 -7.16 -18.49
CA LYS A 128 13.01 -5.77 -18.97
C LYS A 128 12.13 -5.50 -20.20
N GLY A 129 12.14 -6.39 -21.18
CA GLY A 129 11.29 -6.29 -22.35
C GLY A 129 9.81 -6.30 -22.02
N LEU A 130 9.38 -7.25 -21.18
CA LEU A 130 7.98 -7.38 -20.76
C LEU A 130 7.49 -6.13 -20.06
N ARG A 131 8.16 -5.64 -18.98
CA ARG A 131 7.69 -4.46 -18.26
C ARG A 131 7.71 -3.18 -19.09
N ASN A 132 8.70 -2.97 -19.95
CA ASN A 132 8.78 -1.79 -20.79
C ASN A 132 7.66 -1.76 -21.86
N THR A 133 7.20 -2.93 -22.30
CA THR A 133 6.17 -3.04 -23.33
C THR A 133 4.76 -3.10 -22.74
N LEU A 134 4.57 -3.87 -21.66
CA LEU A 134 3.26 -4.25 -21.15
C LEU A 134 2.83 -3.45 -19.92
N TYR A 135 3.76 -2.94 -19.11
CA TYR A 135 3.38 -2.16 -17.93
C TYR A 135 2.84 -0.79 -18.36
N LYS A 136 1.54 -0.59 -18.13
CA LYS A 136 0.86 0.69 -18.44
C LYS A 136 -0.19 0.96 -17.37
N GLU A 137 -0.10 2.12 -16.75
CA GLU A 137 -1.10 2.58 -15.78
C GLU A 137 -1.38 4.08 -15.92
N GLN A 138 -2.58 4.49 -15.50
CA GLN A 138 -2.99 5.90 -15.45
C GLN A 138 -3.54 6.31 -14.08
N SER A 139 -3.60 5.38 -13.11
CA SER A 139 -4.36 5.54 -11.86
C SER A 139 -3.60 5.13 -10.59
N ASN A 140 -2.29 5.31 -10.54
CA ASN A 140 -1.46 4.90 -9.40
C ASN A 140 -1.62 3.41 -9.01
N ALA A 141 -1.95 2.51 -9.96
CA ALA A 141 -2.15 1.09 -9.69
C ALA A 141 -0.93 0.45 -9.00
N PHE A 142 0.27 0.91 -9.33
CA PHE A 142 1.50 0.50 -8.65
C PHE A 142 1.44 0.76 -7.14
N CYS A 143 1.02 1.94 -6.73
CA CYS A 143 0.91 2.31 -5.32
C CYS A 143 -0.24 1.61 -4.63
N TYR A 144 -1.43 1.60 -5.24
CA TYR A 144 -2.63 1.03 -4.65
C TYR A 144 -2.59 -0.49 -4.49
N PHE A 145 -1.90 -1.21 -5.38
CA PHE A 145 -1.96 -2.68 -5.41
C PHE A 145 -0.61 -3.35 -5.24
N ILE A 146 0.47 -2.81 -5.82
CA ILE A 146 1.78 -3.47 -5.75
C ILE A 146 2.48 -3.09 -4.45
N LEU A 147 2.77 -1.81 -4.24
CA LEU A 147 3.48 -1.37 -3.04
C LEU A 147 2.66 -1.58 -1.77
N SER A 148 1.34 -1.29 -1.82
CA SER A 148 0.46 -1.57 -0.67
C SER A 148 0.37 -3.07 -0.38
N GLY A 149 0.36 -3.93 -1.40
CA GLY A 149 0.38 -5.38 -1.25
C GLY A 149 1.65 -5.90 -0.58
N ILE A 150 2.81 -5.33 -0.91
CA ILE A 150 4.09 -5.64 -0.24
C ILE A 150 4.00 -5.32 1.26
N LEU A 151 3.51 -4.13 1.62
CA LEU A 151 3.39 -3.69 3.01
C LEU A 151 2.30 -4.48 3.77
N MET A 152 1.15 -4.73 3.15
CA MET A 152 0.06 -5.51 3.74
C MET A 152 0.45 -6.97 3.95
N ASN A 153 1.30 -7.55 3.14
CA ASN A 153 1.77 -8.92 3.34
C ASN A 153 2.51 -9.10 4.69
N ASP A 154 3.18 -8.06 5.17
CA ASP A 154 3.81 -8.02 6.51
C ASP A 154 3.37 -6.75 7.26
N TYR A 155 2.06 -6.58 7.42
CA TYR A 155 1.48 -5.41 8.09
C TYR A 155 1.99 -5.23 9.51
N VAL A 156 2.34 -6.30 10.20
CA VAL A 156 2.92 -6.22 11.55
C VAL A 156 4.26 -5.47 11.52
N LYS A 157 5.11 -5.77 10.53
CA LYS A 157 6.38 -5.07 10.35
C LYS A 157 6.17 -3.61 9.96
N PHE A 158 5.19 -3.33 9.10
CA PHE A 158 4.79 -1.97 8.77
C PHE A 158 4.32 -1.19 10.00
N LEU A 159 3.46 -1.76 10.85
CA LEU A 159 2.99 -1.12 12.09
C LEU A 159 4.12 -0.85 13.07
N ASN A 160 5.04 -1.80 13.27
CA ASN A 160 6.22 -1.62 14.10
C ASN A 160 7.15 -0.53 13.56
N TRP A 161 7.29 -0.46 12.24
CA TRP A 161 8.02 0.62 11.59
C TRP A 161 7.36 1.99 11.86
N CYS A 162 6.04 2.09 11.72
CA CYS A 162 5.29 3.31 12.02
C CYS A 162 5.45 3.74 13.48
N LEU A 163 5.36 2.80 14.41
CA LEU A 163 5.54 3.07 15.84
C LEU A 163 6.92 3.66 16.16
N SER A 164 7.96 3.18 15.48
CA SER A 164 9.34 3.56 15.74
C SER A 164 9.80 4.82 15.01
N ASN A 165 9.17 5.18 13.89
CA ASN A 165 9.69 6.20 12.97
C ASN A 165 8.77 7.41 12.81
N ASN A 166 7.47 7.28 13.02
CA ASN A 166 6.52 8.36 12.80
C ASN A 166 6.51 9.44 13.88
N THR A 167 5.94 10.59 13.58
CA THR A 167 5.72 11.68 14.56
C THR A 167 4.67 11.28 15.61
N SER A 168 3.59 10.69 15.14
CA SER A 168 2.62 9.92 15.89
C SER A 168 2.42 8.60 15.15
N PHE A 169 1.80 7.60 15.78
CA PHE A 169 1.69 6.26 15.20
C PHE A 169 1.23 6.26 13.72
N ILE A 170 0.25 7.10 13.39
CA ILE A 170 -0.34 7.15 12.04
C ILE A 170 0.24 8.25 11.14
N LYS A 171 0.93 9.26 11.70
CA LYS A 171 1.39 10.42 10.94
C LYS A 171 2.84 10.25 10.49
N TYR A 172 3.05 10.18 9.17
CA TYR A 172 4.39 10.14 8.60
C TYR A 172 5.24 11.32 9.05
N LYS A 173 6.49 11.07 9.44
CA LYS A 173 7.42 12.11 9.85
C LYS A 173 8.21 12.63 8.64
N PRO A 174 7.94 13.87 8.19
CA PRO A 174 8.59 14.42 7.02
C PRO A 174 10.12 14.55 7.14
N ASN A 175 10.80 14.55 6.00
CA ASN A 175 12.24 14.81 5.84
C ASN A 175 13.20 13.80 6.49
N THR A 176 12.74 12.92 7.35
CA THR A 176 13.62 12.01 8.12
C THR A 176 13.36 10.52 7.86
N ASN A 177 12.15 10.17 7.41
CA ASN A 177 11.75 8.77 7.33
C ASN A 177 12.03 8.10 5.98
N ASN A 178 12.38 8.82 4.94
CA ASN A 178 12.53 8.27 3.59
C ASN A 178 13.50 7.08 3.53
N ASP A 179 14.69 7.23 4.12
CA ASP A 179 15.70 6.16 4.07
C ASP A 179 15.27 4.94 4.90
N ASN A 180 14.55 5.16 6.02
CA ASN A 180 14.01 4.08 6.84
C ASN A 180 12.82 3.40 6.17
N PHE A 181 11.99 4.14 5.43
CA PHE A 181 10.89 3.58 4.63
C PHE A 181 11.44 2.75 3.46
N MET A 182 12.49 3.24 2.80
CA MET A 182 13.18 2.47 1.77
C MET A 182 13.81 1.18 2.31
N LYS A 183 14.41 1.21 3.50
CA LYS A 183 14.91 -0.02 4.16
C LYS A 183 13.77 -1.02 4.41
N LEU A 184 12.62 -0.56 4.90
CA LEU A 184 11.44 -1.41 5.08
C LEU A 184 11.04 -2.07 3.74
N LEU A 185 10.91 -1.30 2.67
CA LEU A 185 10.57 -1.85 1.35
C LEU A 185 11.61 -2.85 0.84
N LEU A 186 12.92 -2.54 1.00
CA LEU A 186 14.02 -3.43 0.61
C LEU A 186 14.00 -4.77 1.35
N GLU A 187 13.54 -4.78 2.59
CA GLU A 187 13.42 -6.00 3.38
C GLU A 187 12.19 -6.84 2.99
N LEU A 188 11.15 -6.20 2.41
CA LEU A 188 9.87 -6.86 2.15
C LEU A 188 9.70 -7.30 0.70
N TYR A 189 10.14 -6.52 -0.29
CA TYR A 189 9.76 -6.70 -1.70
C TYR A 189 10.22 -8.01 -2.34
N LYS A 190 11.29 -8.64 -1.84
CA LYS A 190 11.81 -9.96 -2.27
C LYS A 190 11.80 -11.01 -1.17
N LYS A 191 11.07 -10.77 -0.08
CA LYS A 191 11.00 -11.74 1.01
C LYS A 191 10.42 -13.06 0.50
N GLU A 192 11.11 -14.16 0.77
CA GLU A 192 10.75 -15.49 0.27
C GLU A 192 9.28 -15.84 0.54
N TYR A 193 8.82 -15.60 1.76
CA TYR A 193 7.43 -15.80 2.14
C TYR A 193 6.45 -15.01 1.26
N PHE A 194 6.77 -13.76 0.91
CA PHE A 194 5.94 -12.95 0.02
C PHE A 194 5.91 -13.51 -1.40
N ILE A 195 7.07 -13.91 -1.92
CA ILE A 195 7.17 -14.52 -3.26
C ILE A 195 6.38 -15.84 -3.33
N ASN A 196 6.48 -16.66 -2.28
CA ASN A 196 5.74 -17.93 -2.19
C ASN A 196 4.23 -17.69 -2.17
N ASN A 197 3.74 -16.72 -1.38
CA ASN A 197 2.32 -16.34 -1.36
C ASN A 197 1.81 -15.91 -2.74
N ILE A 198 2.60 -15.13 -3.49
CA ILE A 198 2.24 -14.73 -4.87
C ILE A 198 2.18 -15.95 -5.79
N THR A 199 3.14 -16.86 -5.69
CA THR A 199 3.24 -18.03 -6.56
C THR A 199 2.10 -19.00 -6.31
N ASP A 200 1.68 -19.18 -5.07
CA ASP A 200 0.59 -20.10 -4.70
C ASP A 200 -0.78 -19.61 -5.22
N PHE A 201 -0.97 -18.31 -5.38
CA PHE A 201 -2.16 -17.76 -6.04
C PHE A 201 -2.19 -17.97 -7.56
N ASN A 202 -1.06 -18.28 -8.18
CA ASN A 202 -0.96 -18.48 -9.62
C ASN A 202 -1.06 -19.98 -10.02
N LYS A 203 -1.25 -20.87 -9.05
CA LYS A 203 -1.50 -22.32 -9.27
C LYS A 203 -2.98 -22.61 -9.31
#